data_c883ac4052a06e853dfcde4ae0bd06fe
#
_entry.id   c883ac4052a06e853dfcde4ae0bd06fe
#
_cell.length_a   1.000
_cell.length_b   1.000
_cell.length_c   1.000
_cell.angle_alpha   90.00
_cell.angle_beta   90.00
_cell.angle_gamma   90.00
#
_symmetry.space_group_name_H-M   'P 1'
#
loop_
_entity.id
_entity.type
_entity.pdbx_description
1 polymer ?
#
loop_
_entity_poly.entity_id
_entity_poly.type
_entity_poly.pdbx_seq_one_letter_code
_entity_poly.pdbx_strand_id
1 'polypeptide(L)'
;MNGTLRFVTALFAMLLLAAPNLSAQGEPAGGDEVTPSEIRARYEAIAGDFESRMKAFQDAFAELKTDEERRQHYEENYPDAGAIALPLLALAKEHPQVVGFEAVEWAMDNRVGGPARKAALELLAEHFLSDPRIADMLWNFAYDIDANTGSLLRAVMKTSDDEKTLGIAHYAFAKHLQGQVSFAGYYTDAEETEKTQMAEYFGEETIASLTDLDSAAVERECESLFAKIVESYGEIPSMRGSDTLGDIAGRDLFELRNLSVGKQAPEIEGEDLFGATFKLSDYRGKVIFLDFWGDW
;
A
#
# COMPACT_ATOMS: atom_id res chain seq x y z
N MET A 1 -27.36 31.25 -13.43
CA MET A 1 -26.45 32.18 -14.16
C MET A 1 -25.23 31.38 -14.53
N ASN A 2 -24.92 31.37 -15.80
CA ASN A 2 -24.06 30.41 -16.48
C ASN A 2 -22.58 30.56 -16.12
N GLY A 3 -21.96 29.47 -15.69
CA GLY A 3 -20.50 29.33 -15.56
C GLY A 3 -20.03 28.20 -16.45
N THR A 4 -19.41 28.56 -17.56
CA THR A 4 -18.96 27.70 -18.66
C THR A 4 -17.77 26.85 -18.26
N LEU A 5 -17.94 25.54 -18.36
CA LEU A 5 -16.91 24.50 -18.30
C LEU A 5 -15.94 24.68 -19.48
N ARG A 6 -14.70 25.02 -19.24
CA ARG A 6 -13.64 25.08 -20.25
C ARG A 6 -12.92 23.74 -20.33
N PHE A 7 -13.21 22.96 -21.37
CA PHE A 7 -12.40 21.86 -21.82
C PHE A 7 -11.03 22.37 -22.29
N VAL A 8 -9.95 21.95 -21.64
CA VAL A 8 -8.59 22.13 -22.14
C VAL A 8 -8.24 20.88 -22.96
N THR A 9 -8.33 21.03 -24.28
CA THR A 9 -7.85 20.03 -25.22
C THR A 9 -6.33 20.21 -25.37
N ALA A 10 -5.52 19.32 -24.79
CA ALA A 10 -4.08 19.30 -25.02
C ALA A 10 -3.80 18.72 -26.39
N LEU A 11 -3.34 19.58 -27.28
CA LEU A 11 -2.91 19.25 -28.65
C LEU A 11 -1.48 18.67 -28.57
N PHE A 12 -1.32 17.37 -28.82
CA PHE A 12 -0.01 16.75 -29.01
C PHE A 12 0.58 17.23 -30.35
N ALA A 13 1.54 18.13 -30.30
CA ALA A 13 2.31 18.53 -31.48
C ALA A 13 3.46 17.53 -31.66
N MET A 14 3.30 16.65 -32.64
CA MET A 14 4.35 15.76 -33.15
C MET A 14 5.35 16.59 -33.96
N LEU A 15 6.55 16.82 -33.44
CA LEU A 15 7.63 17.47 -34.17
C LEU A 15 8.32 16.40 -35.08
N LEU A 16 7.92 16.37 -36.34
CA LEU A 16 8.64 15.64 -37.41
C LEU A 16 9.85 16.48 -37.83
N LEU A 17 11.05 16.12 -37.36
CA LEU A 17 12.30 16.61 -37.92
C LEU A 17 12.61 15.79 -39.20
N ALA A 18 12.58 16.48 -40.35
CA ALA A 18 12.95 15.95 -41.63
C ALA A 18 14.47 15.68 -41.67
N ALA A 19 14.86 14.44 -41.90
CA ALA A 19 16.23 14.05 -42.20
C ALA A 19 16.48 14.14 -43.70
N PRO A 20 17.67 14.56 -44.17
CA PRO A 20 17.99 14.58 -45.58
C PRO A 20 18.28 13.16 -46.11
N ASN A 21 17.75 12.84 -47.29
CA ASN A 21 18.04 11.65 -48.03
C ASN A 21 19.54 11.56 -48.39
N LEU A 22 20.21 10.55 -47.87
CA LEU A 22 21.45 10.03 -48.49
C LEU A 22 21.22 8.57 -48.82
N SER A 23 21.11 8.30 -50.11
CA SER A 23 21.12 6.97 -50.68
C SER A 23 22.55 6.40 -50.60
N ALA A 24 22.76 5.37 -49.77
CA ALA A 24 23.87 4.45 -49.89
C ALA A 24 23.34 3.05 -49.54
N GLN A 25 23.47 2.13 -50.51
CA GLN A 25 23.20 0.71 -50.34
C GLN A 25 24.20 0.15 -49.29
N GLY A 26 23.68 -0.30 -48.17
CA GLY A 26 24.33 -1.10 -47.16
C GLY A 26 23.27 -2.00 -46.53
N GLU A 27 23.61 -3.27 -46.37
CA GLU A 27 22.75 -4.30 -45.74
C GLU A 27 22.15 -3.76 -44.44
N PRO A 28 20.95 -4.22 -43.98
CA PRO A 28 20.37 -3.78 -42.74
C PRO A 28 21.30 -4.23 -41.61
N ALA A 29 22.09 -3.30 -41.08
CA ALA A 29 22.76 -3.47 -39.79
C ALA A 29 21.67 -3.77 -38.76
N GLY A 30 21.87 -4.85 -37.98
CA GLY A 30 20.99 -5.23 -36.90
C GLY A 30 20.69 -4.01 -36.06
N GLY A 31 19.40 -3.80 -35.71
CA GLY A 31 19.03 -2.70 -34.83
C GLY A 31 19.88 -2.78 -33.56
N ASP A 32 20.52 -1.69 -33.20
CA ASP A 32 21.34 -1.62 -31.98
C ASP A 32 20.47 -2.04 -30.81
N GLU A 33 20.75 -3.22 -30.26
CA GLU A 33 20.08 -3.76 -29.11
C GLU A 33 20.39 -2.80 -27.95
N VAL A 34 19.37 -2.15 -27.38
CA VAL A 34 19.54 -1.18 -26.28
C VAL A 34 20.24 -1.88 -25.10
N THR A 35 21.36 -1.36 -24.72
CA THR A 35 22.19 -1.97 -23.66
C THR A 35 21.57 -1.79 -22.27
N PRO A 36 21.84 -2.71 -21.31
CA PRO A 36 21.41 -2.53 -19.93
C PRO A 36 21.83 -1.18 -19.29
N SER A 37 22.99 -0.67 -19.70
CA SER A 37 23.47 0.65 -19.24
C SER A 37 22.60 1.80 -19.76
N GLU A 38 22.17 1.75 -21.02
CA GLU A 38 21.29 2.77 -21.58
C GLU A 38 19.88 2.71 -20.99
N ILE A 39 19.37 1.49 -20.70
CA ILE A 39 18.10 1.32 -20.00
C ILE A 39 18.15 1.94 -18.61
N ARG A 40 19.22 1.64 -17.84
CA ARG A 40 19.43 2.19 -16.51
C ARG A 40 19.57 3.71 -16.54
N ALA A 41 20.30 4.26 -17.50
CA ALA A 41 20.42 5.72 -17.66
C ALA A 41 19.07 6.40 -17.94
N ARG A 42 18.19 5.75 -18.73
CA ARG A 42 16.82 6.26 -18.96
C ARG A 42 15.99 6.22 -17.67
N TYR A 43 16.07 5.13 -16.91
CA TYR A 43 15.40 5.01 -15.62
C TYR A 43 15.84 6.12 -14.66
N GLU A 44 17.16 6.30 -14.49
CA GLU A 44 17.75 7.31 -13.61
C GLU A 44 17.37 8.76 -14.03
N ALA A 45 17.26 9.01 -15.35
CA ALA A 45 16.82 10.31 -15.84
C ALA A 45 15.36 10.60 -15.47
N ILE A 46 14.47 9.61 -15.56
CA ILE A 46 13.04 9.78 -15.21
C ILE A 46 12.90 9.93 -13.69
N ALA A 47 13.53 9.06 -12.90
CA ALA A 47 13.46 9.11 -11.44
C ALA A 47 14.08 10.41 -10.89
N GLY A 48 15.23 10.84 -11.43
CA GLY A 48 15.90 12.07 -11.04
C GLY A 48 15.12 13.35 -11.39
N ASP A 49 14.27 13.33 -12.41
CA ASP A 49 13.38 14.46 -12.69
C ASP A 49 12.38 14.67 -11.52
N PHE A 50 11.81 13.59 -10.98
CA PHE A 50 10.95 13.67 -9.81
C PHE A 50 11.68 14.20 -8.57
N GLU A 51 12.88 13.68 -8.28
CA GLU A 51 13.70 14.14 -7.16
C GLU A 51 14.01 15.64 -7.26
N SER A 52 14.32 16.09 -8.47
CA SER A 52 14.60 17.49 -8.74
C SER A 52 13.36 18.39 -8.51
N ARG A 53 12.19 17.93 -8.95
CA ARG A 53 10.92 18.64 -8.72
C ARG A 53 10.53 18.63 -7.24
N MET A 54 10.71 17.49 -6.56
CA MET A 54 10.42 17.37 -5.13
C MET A 54 11.33 18.29 -4.31
N LYS A 55 12.62 18.36 -4.67
CA LYS A 55 13.55 19.29 -4.03
C LYS A 55 13.13 20.74 -4.25
N ALA A 56 12.79 21.13 -5.47
CA ALA A 56 12.33 22.50 -5.77
C ALA A 56 11.03 22.82 -4.99
N PHE A 57 10.09 21.88 -4.88
CA PHE A 57 8.89 22.01 -4.07
C PHE A 57 9.24 22.25 -2.59
N GLN A 58 10.12 21.43 -2.01
CA GLN A 58 10.50 21.53 -0.61
C GLN A 58 11.25 22.84 -0.31
N ASP A 59 12.16 23.25 -1.19
CA ASP A 59 12.92 24.50 -1.06
C ASP A 59 11.94 25.71 -1.05
N ALA A 60 10.98 25.72 -1.97
CA ALA A 60 9.94 26.78 -2.01
C ALA A 60 9.01 26.72 -0.79
N PHE A 61 8.58 25.52 -0.36
CA PHE A 61 7.71 25.33 0.79
C PHE A 61 8.32 25.83 2.10
N ALA A 62 9.63 25.68 2.26
CA ALA A 62 10.37 26.12 3.44
C ALA A 62 10.37 27.66 3.63
N GLU A 63 10.24 28.43 2.55
CA GLU A 63 10.21 29.88 2.57
C GLU A 63 8.81 30.44 2.93
N LEU A 64 7.76 29.62 2.89
CA LEU A 64 6.36 30.03 3.13
C LEU A 64 6.11 30.25 4.63
N LYS A 65 5.41 31.31 4.97
CA LYS A 65 5.23 31.77 6.36
C LYS A 65 3.87 31.44 6.94
N THR A 66 2.84 31.35 6.09
CA THR A 66 1.47 31.12 6.54
C THR A 66 0.96 29.73 6.13
N ASP A 67 0.03 29.19 6.90
CA ASP A 67 -0.59 27.90 6.58
C ASP A 67 -1.40 27.95 5.28
N GLU A 68 -1.97 29.11 4.95
CA GLU A 68 -2.69 29.32 3.69
C GLU A 68 -1.74 29.25 2.48
N GLU A 69 -0.59 29.95 2.53
CA GLU A 69 0.43 29.87 1.47
C GLU A 69 0.95 28.44 1.30
N ARG A 70 1.17 27.72 2.43
CA ARG A 70 1.62 26.32 2.42
C ARG A 70 0.59 25.40 1.79
N ARG A 71 -0.70 25.56 2.14
CA ARG A 71 -1.77 24.77 1.57
C ARG A 71 -1.90 25.01 0.07
N GLN A 72 -1.94 26.28 -0.37
CA GLN A 72 -2.02 26.63 -1.78
C GLN A 72 -0.81 26.09 -2.56
N HIS A 73 0.40 26.25 -2.03
CA HIS A 73 1.61 25.74 -2.67
C HIS A 73 1.57 24.22 -2.82
N TYR A 74 1.09 23.49 -1.80
CA TYR A 74 0.94 22.06 -1.83
C TYR A 74 -0.07 21.64 -2.92
N GLU A 75 -1.23 22.26 -2.97
CA GLU A 75 -2.28 21.94 -3.94
C GLU A 75 -1.84 22.19 -5.39
N GLU A 76 -1.04 23.23 -5.62
CA GLU A 76 -0.66 23.67 -6.98
C GLU A 76 0.66 23.07 -7.47
N ASN A 77 1.59 22.74 -6.57
CA ASN A 77 2.99 22.46 -6.94
C ASN A 77 3.52 21.10 -6.46
N TYR A 78 2.73 20.33 -5.69
CA TYR A 78 3.21 19.00 -5.26
C TYR A 78 3.42 18.12 -6.49
N PRO A 79 4.62 17.51 -6.66
CA PRO A 79 4.91 16.68 -7.82
C PRO A 79 4.02 15.45 -7.91
N ASP A 80 3.42 15.22 -9.08
CA ASP A 80 2.61 14.03 -9.34
C ASP A 80 3.51 12.80 -9.55
N ALA A 81 3.66 12.01 -8.49
CA ALA A 81 4.41 10.77 -8.54
C ALA A 81 3.79 9.73 -9.50
N GLY A 82 2.47 9.73 -9.67
CA GLY A 82 1.77 8.82 -10.57
C GLY A 82 2.13 9.07 -12.03
N ALA A 83 2.24 10.34 -12.43
CA ALA A 83 2.64 10.72 -13.79
C ALA A 83 4.10 10.31 -14.10
N ILE A 84 4.98 10.30 -13.08
CA ILE A 84 6.38 9.84 -13.22
C ILE A 84 6.48 8.31 -13.18
N ALA A 85 5.68 7.66 -12.33
CA ALA A 85 5.70 6.20 -12.20
C ALA A 85 5.31 5.47 -13.50
N LEU A 86 4.34 6.00 -14.25
CA LEU A 86 3.87 5.34 -15.47
C LEU A 86 4.99 5.12 -16.51
N PRO A 87 5.81 6.10 -16.90
CA PRO A 87 6.94 5.87 -17.80
C PRO A 87 8.04 4.99 -17.20
N LEU A 88 8.29 5.05 -15.87
CA LEU A 88 9.21 4.14 -15.19
C LEU A 88 8.75 2.70 -15.30
N LEU A 89 7.48 2.44 -15.00
CA LEU A 89 6.88 1.10 -15.05
C LEU A 89 6.75 0.58 -16.50
N ALA A 90 6.52 1.45 -17.47
CA ALA A 90 6.54 1.07 -18.88
C ALA A 90 7.93 0.60 -19.32
N LEU A 91 8.98 1.34 -18.96
CA LEU A 91 10.37 0.94 -19.21
C LEU A 91 10.73 -0.37 -18.48
N ALA A 92 10.26 -0.52 -17.24
CA ALA A 92 10.46 -1.71 -16.43
C ALA A 92 9.75 -2.95 -17.02
N LYS A 93 8.56 -2.78 -17.58
CA LYS A 93 7.82 -3.86 -18.26
C LYS A 93 8.53 -4.37 -19.50
N GLU A 94 9.18 -3.48 -20.26
CA GLU A 94 10.01 -3.86 -21.42
C GLU A 94 11.33 -4.52 -20.99
N HIS A 95 11.87 -4.13 -19.82
CA HIS A 95 13.18 -4.57 -19.34
C HIS A 95 13.16 -4.99 -17.86
N PRO A 96 12.33 -6.00 -17.48
CA PRO A 96 12.09 -6.33 -16.07
C PRO A 96 13.35 -6.79 -15.34
N GLN A 97 14.29 -7.43 -16.04
CA GLN A 97 15.55 -7.91 -15.46
C GLN A 97 16.58 -6.79 -15.20
N VAL A 98 16.39 -5.59 -15.78
CA VAL A 98 17.35 -4.48 -15.64
C VAL A 98 16.91 -3.45 -14.61
N VAL A 99 15.62 -3.04 -14.65
CA VAL A 99 15.07 -1.96 -13.79
C VAL A 99 13.69 -2.31 -13.23
N GLY A 100 13.23 -3.56 -13.39
CA GLY A 100 11.87 -3.94 -13.03
C GLY A 100 11.57 -3.78 -11.54
N PHE A 101 12.41 -4.35 -10.69
CA PHE A 101 12.20 -4.30 -9.24
C PHE A 101 12.34 -2.88 -8.70
N GLU A 102 13.38 -2.15 -9.13
CA GLU A 102 13.62 -0.77 -8.73
C GLU A 102 12.46 0.17 -9.12
N ALA A 103 11.83 -0.06 -10.27
CA ALA A 103 10.67 0.74 -10.69
C ALA A 103 9.43 0.47 -9.82
N VAL A 104 9.22 -0.80 -9.43
CA VAL A 104 8.16 -1.16 -8.48
C VAL A 104 8.44 -0.55 -7.11
N GLU A 105 9.66 -0.69 -6.61
CA GLU A 105 10.10 -0.13 -5.33
C GLU A 105 9.89 1.39 -5.30
N TRP A 106 10.34 2.09 -6.34
CA TRP A 106 10.12 3.53 -6.50
C TRP A 106 8.63 3.90 -6.46
N ALA A 107 7.79 3.14 -7.16
CA ALA A 107 6.35 3.40 -7.18
C ALA A 107 5.70 3.19 -5.80
N MET A 108 6.11 2.16 -5.06
CA MET A 108 5.60 1.88 -3.71
C MET A 108 6.08 2.92 -2.69
N ASP A 109 7.36 3.32 -2.72
CA ASP A 109 7.93 4.31 -1.82
C ASP A 109 7.29 5.69 -2.00
N ASN A 110 6.94 6.04 -3.25
CA ASN A 110 6.24 7.27 -3.57
C ASN A 110 4.70 7.15 -3.46
N ARG A 111 4.19 6.04 -2.95
CA ARG A 111 2.76 5.80 -2.66
C ARG A 111 1.85 6.10 -3.84
N VAL A 112 2.27 5.71 -5.04
CA VAL A 112 1.46 5.94 -6.23
C VAL A 112 0.14 5.19 -6.15
N GLY A 113 -0.92 5.82 -6.65
CA GLY A 113 -2.27 5.25 -6.72
C GLY A 113 -2.71 4.93 -8.15
N GLY A 114 -3.95 4.50 -8.29
CA GLY A 114 -4.63 4.33 -9.57
C GLY A 114 -3.88 3.45 -10.58
N PRO A 115 -3.80 3.87 -11.86
CA PRO A 115 -3.18 3.07 -12.92
C PRO A 115 -1.71 2.74 -12.68
N ALA A 116 -0.93 3.64 -12.05
CA ALA A 116 0.48 3.41 -11.76
C ALA A 116 0.65 2.31 -10.70
N ARG A 117 -0.16 2.34 -9.63
CA ARG A 117 -0.16 1.28 -8.62
C ARG A 117 -0.51 -0.07 -9.23
N LYS A 118 -1.57 -0.12 -10.04
CA LYS A 118 -1.98 -1.35 -10.72
C LYS A 118 -0.85 -1.91 -11.57
N ALA A 119 -0.20 -1.08 -12.39
CA ALA A 119 0.92 -1.50 -13.23
C ALA A 119 2.11 -2.03 -12.41
N ALA A 120 2.41 -1.41 -11.26
CA ALA A 120 3.46 -1.87 -10.36
C ALA A 120 3.13 -3.25 -9.75
N LEU A 121 1.90 -3.46 -9.28
CA LEU A 121 1.45 -4.75 -8.74
C LEU A 121 1.44 -5.86 -9.81
N GLU A 122 1.01 -5.55 -11.04
CA GLU A 122 1.06 -6.48 -12.17
C GLU A 122 2.50 -6.89 -12.50
N LEU A 123 3.43 -5.94 -12.57
CA LEU A 123 4.85 -6.20 -12.83
C LEU A 123 5.47 -7.08 -11.73
N LEU A 124 5.13 -6.79 -10.47
CA LEU A 124 5.56 -7.58 -9.31
C LEU A 124 5.04 -9.01 -9.39
N ALA A 125 3.76 -9.18 -9.73
CA ALA A 125 3.12 -10.48 -9.86
C ALA A 125 3.66 -11.29 -11.04
N GLU A 126 4.06 -10.64 -12.12
CA GLU A 126 4.56 -11.32 -13.32
C GLU A 126 6.02 -11.80 -13.19
N HIS A 127 6.86 -11.02 -12.46
CA HIS A 127 8.31 -11.25 -12.54
C HIS A 127 9.01 -11.49 -11.19
N PHE A 128 8.40 -11.13 -10.03
CA PHE A 128 9.14 -11.01 -8.77
C PHE A 128 8.53 -11.76 -7.58
N LEU A 129 7.55 -12.64 -7.78
CA LEU A 129 6.89 -13.37 -6.68
C LEU A 129 7.84 -14.22 -5.85
N SER A 130 8.95 -14.68 -6.42
CA SER A 130 9.99 -15.47 -5.74
C SER A 130 11.26 -14.68 -5.46
N ASP A 131 11.27 -13.37 -5.72
CA ASP A 131 12.43 -12.52 -5.42
C ASP A 131 12.46 -12.24 -3.90
N PRO A 132 13.56 -12.55 -3.19
CA PRO A 132 13.61 -12.35 -1.74
C PRO A 132 13.49 -10.87 -1.31
N ARG A 133 13.75 -9.93 -2.20
CA ARG A 133 13.57 -8.48 -1.94
C ARG A 133 12.10 -8.11 -1.71
N ILE A 134 11.15 -8.93 -2.21
CA ILE A 134 9.71 -8.68 -2.02
C ILE A 134 9.32 -8.67 -0.54
N ALA A 135 10.03 -9.45 0.30
CA ALA A 135 9.70 -9.60 1.72
C ALA A 135 9.57 -8.25 2.46
N ASP A 136 10.49 -7.34 2.22
CA ASP A 136 10.49 -6.05 2.91
C ASP A 136 9.35 -5.12 2.39
N MET A 137 8.95 -5.29 1.13
CA MET A 137 7.83 -4.56 0.52
C MET A 137 6.47 -5.05 1.03
N LEU A 138 6.33 -6.35 1.37
CA LEU A 138 5.06 -6.94 1.81
C LEU A 138 4.47 -6.26 3.06
N TRP A 139 5.29 -5.67 3.92
CA TRP A 139 4.82 -4.93 5.08
C TRP A 139 3.93 -3.74 4.72
N ASN A 140 4.21 -3.08 3.59
CA ASN A 140 3.41 -1.95 3.12
C ASN A 140 2.01 -2.40 2.67
N PHE A 141 1.86 -3.65 2.26
CA PHE A 141 0.60 -4.22 1.80
C PHE A 141 -0.34 -4.64 2.95
N ALA A 142 0.17 -4.74 4.17
CA ALA A 142 -0.62 -5.09 5.36
C ALA A 142 -1.74 -4.06 5.67
N TYR A 143 -1.58 -2.82 5.23
CA TYR A 143 -2.53 -1.73 5.49
C TYR A 143 -3.28 -1.26 4.23
N ASP A 144 -3.12 -1.98 3.14
CA ASP A 144 -3.82 -1.72 1.89
C ASP A 144 -5.12 -2.53 1.84
N ILE A 145 -6.16 -1.96 1.24
CA ILE A 145 -7.48 -2.60 1.12
C ILE A 145 -7.80 -3.01 -0.33
N ASP A 146 -6.93 -2.67 -1.29
CA ASP A 146 -7.14 -2.95 -2.72
C ASP A 146 -7.12 -4.46 -3.01
N ALA A 147 -8.12 -4.95 -3.77
CA ALA A 147 -8.27 -6.36 -4.11
C ALA A 147 -7.07 -6.91 -4.92
N ASN A 148 -6.38 -6.08 -5.70
CA ASN A 148 -5.17 -6.49 -6.43
C ASN A 148 -4.03 -6.81 -5.47
N THR A 149 -3.91 -6.06 -4.37
CA THR A 149 -2.96 -6.35 -3.29
C THR A 149 -3.25 -7.69 -2.63
N GLY A 150 -4.52 -7.98 -2.31
CA GLY A 150 -4.92 -9.29 -1.79
C GLY A 150 -4.57 -10.45 -2.75
N SER A 151 -4.79 -10.25 -4.04
CA SER A 151 -4.45 -11.22 -5.08
C SER A 151 -2.95 -11.47 -5.18
N LEU A 152 -2.14 -10.41 -5.10
CA LEU A 152 -0.67 -10.48 -5.07
C LEU A 152 -0.17 -11.26 -3.85
N LEU A 153 -0.67 -10.93 -2.65
CA LEU A 153 -0.28 -11.61 -1.41
C LEU A 153 -0.59 -13.11 -1.46
N ARG A 154 -1.75 -13.50 -1.98
CA ARG A 154 -2.09 -14.92 -2.22
C ARG A 154 -1.14 -15.57 -3.22
N ALA A 155 -0.74 -14.86 -4.28
CA ALA A 155 0.20 -15.38 -5.27
C ALA A 155 1.59 -15.59 -4.66
N VAL A 156 2.10 -14.65 -3.84
CA VAL A 156 3.37 -14.79 -3.11
C VAL A 156 3.33 -16.01 -2.19
N MET A 157 2.28 -16.15 -1.37
CA MET A 157 2.11 -17.30 -0.47
C MET A 157 2.08 -18.66 -1.19
N LYS A 158 1.67 -18.68 -2.46
CA LYS A 158 1.60 -19.91 -3.28
C LYS A 158 2.92 -20.20 -3.99
N THR A 159 3.70 -19.18 -4.31
CA THR A 159 4.85 -19.30 -5.24
C THR A 159 6.20 -19.25 -4.52
N SER A 160 6.32 -18.48 -3.43
CA SER A 160 7.57 -18.34 -2.69
C SER A 160 7.91 -19.64 -1.94
N ASP A 161 9.20 -19.97 -1.88
CA ASP A 161 9.78 -21.01 -1.06
C ASP A 161 10.67 -20.45 0.07
N ASP A 162 10.82 -19.11 0.12
CA ASP A 162 11.54 -18.41 1.18
C ASP A 162 10.67 -18.27 2.44
N GLU A 163 11.16 -18.82 3.56
CA GLU A 163 10.40 -18.86 4.83
C GLU A 163 10.09 -17.46 5.37
N LYS A 164 11.04 -16.53 5.28
CA LYS A 164 10.82 -15.13 5.70
C LYS A 164 9.72 -14.49 4.89
N THR A 165 9.79 -14.59 3.57
CA THR A 165 8.78 -14.06 2.64
C THR A 165 7.41 -14.66 2.92
N LEU A 166 7.33 -15.98 3.11
CA LEU A 166 6.07 -16.66 3.42
C LEU A 166 5.46 -16.17 4.73
N GLY A 167 6.26 -16.06 5.80
CA GLY A 167 5.79 -15.58 7.09
C GLY A 167 5.23 -14.16 7.01
N ILE A 168 5.97 -13.25 6.36
CA ILE A 168 5.54 -11.86 6.18
C ILE A 168 4.31 -11.78 5.27
N ALA A 169 4.25 -12.57 4.18
CA ALA A 169 3.09 -12.59 3.29
C ALA A 169 1.80 -13.04 4.01
N HIS A 170 1.89 -14.07 4.86
CA HIS A 170 0.74 -14.50 5.66
C HIS A 170 0.29 -13.41 6.62
N TYR A 171 1.24 -12.73 7.28
CA TYR A 171 0.90 -11.64 8.20
C TYR A 171 0.29 -10.45 7.46
N ALA A 172 0.94 -10.00 6.39
CA ALA A 172 0.42 -8.90 5.56
C ALA A 172 -0.97 -9.19 5.02
N PHE A 173 -1.21 -10.44 4.59
CA PHE A 173 -2.52 -10.86 4.09
C PHE A 173 -3.59 -10.89 5.18
N ALA A 174 -3.28 -11.38 6.39
CA ALA A 174 -4.22 -11.33 7.52
C ALA A 174 -4.59 -9.89 7.88
N LYS A 175 -3.59 -8.98 7.92
CA LYS A 175 -3.82 -7.56 8.20
C LYS A 175 -4.60 -6.85 7.09
N HIS A 176 -4.31 -7.15 5.82
CA HIS A 176 -5.05 -6.68 4.67
C HIS A 176 -6.54 -7.05 4.77
N LEU A 177 -6.85 -8.32 5.09
CA LEU A 177 -8.22 -8.79 5.28
C LEU A 177 -8.92 -8.09 6.45
N GLN A 178 -8.24 -7.91 7.59
CA GLN A 178 -8.78 -7.13 8.71
C GLN A 178 -9.08 -5.68 8.30
N GLY A 179 -8.18 -5.06 7.54
CA GLY A 179 -8.37 -3.72 6.99
C GLY A 179 -9.61 -3.62 6.11
N GLN A 180 -9.85 -4.61 5.25
CA GLN A 180 -11.03 -4.67 4.40
C GLN A 180 -12.33 -4.74 5.21
N VAL A 181 -12.40 -5.60 6.24
CA VAL A 181 -13.58 -5.70 7.12
C VAL A 181 -13.81 -4.39 7.88
N SER A 182 -12.75 -3.80 8.43
CA SER A 182 -12.85 -2.54 9.17
C SER A 182 -13.33 -1.40 8.28
N PHE A 183 -12.81 -1.32 7.06
CA PHE A 183 -13.22 -0.31 6.07
C PHE A 183 -14.67 -0.52 5.64
N ALA A 184 -15.10 -1.76 5.36
CA ALA A 184 -16.47 -2.09 4.98
C ALA A 184 -17.47 -1.66 6.07
N GLY A 185 -17.14 -1.90 7.35
CA GLY A 185 -17.92 -1.42 8.49
C GLY A 185 -18.00 0.10 8.52
N TYR A 186 -16.86 0.79 8.43
CA TYR A 186 -16.82 2.27 8.41
C TYR A 186 -17.61 2.84 7.23
N TYR A 187 -17.46 2.28 6.02
CA TYR A 187 -18.20 2.70 4.83
C TYR A 187 -19.71 2.53 4.99
N THR A 188 -20.15 1.45 5.62
CA THR A 188 -21.59 1.20 5.86
C THR A 188 -22.20 2.29 6.72
N ASP A 189 -21.49 2.72 7.77
CA ASP A 189 -21.96 3.71 8.76
C ASP A 189 -21.72 5.17 8.33
N ALA A 190 -20.94 5.40 7.26
CA ALA A 190 -20.54 6.74 6.81
C ALA A 190 -21.71 7.52 6.18
N GLU A 191 -21.62 8.84 6.24
CA GLU A 191 -22.54 9.75 5.56
C GLU A 191 -22.37 9.69 4.03
N GLU A 192 -23.40 10.00 3.25
CA GLU A 192 -23.37 9.92 1.78
C GLU A 192 -22.27 10.79 1.13
N THR A 193 -21.93 11.91 1.74
CA THR A 193 -20.82 12.77 1.27
C THR A 193 -19.46 12.09 1.46
N GLU A 194 -19.26 11.40 2.56
CA GLU A 194 -18.04 10.63 2.85
C GLU A 194 -17.96 9.41 1.94
N LYS A 195 -19.06 8.69 1.71
CA LYS A 195 -19.12 7.57 0.76
C LYS A 195 -18.71 7.99 -0.65
N THR A 196 -19.19 9.17 -1.10
CA THR A 196 -18.82 9.72 -2.41
C THR A 196 -17.30 9.97 -2.48
N GLN A 197 -16.74 10.61 -1.46
CA GLN A 197 -15.29 10.89 -1.40
C GLN A 197 -14.45 9.60 -1.37
N MET A 198 -14.90 8.58 -0.62
CA MET A 198 -14.23 7.28 -0.59
C MET A 198 -14.30 6.58 -1.95
N ALA A 199 -15.45 6.63 -2.64
CA ALA A 199 -15.59 6.05 -3.97
C ALA A 199 -14.72 6.77 -5.01
N GLU A 200 -14.58 8.09 -4.92
CA GLU A 200 -13.65 8.87 -5.75
C GLU A 200 -12.19 8.51 -5.49
N TYR A 201 -11.81 8.28 -4.23
CA TYR A 201 -10.44 7.99 -3.83
C TYR A 201 -10.02 6.53 -4.11
N PHE A 202 -10.85 5.56 -3.71
CA PHE A 202 -10.54 4.12 -3.81
C PHE A 202 -11.03 3.49 -5.12
N GLY A 203 -11.95 4.13 -5.83
CA GLY A 203 -12.63 3.62 -7.01
C GLY A 203 -13.84 2.75 -6.69
N GLU A 204 -14.86 2.84 -7.56
CA GLU A 204 -16.14 2.13 -7.38
C GLU A 204 -15.96 0.61 -7.32
N GLU A 205 -15.03 0.04 -8.09
CA GLU A 205 -14.74 -1.40 -8.10
C GLU A 205 -14.23 -1.88 -6.74
N THR A 206 -13.31 -1.14 -6.12
CA THR A 206 -12.80 -1.43 -4.77
C THR A 206 -13.93 -1.35 -3.76
N ILE A 207 -14.72 -0.29 -3.76
CA ILE A 207 -15.86 -0.14 -2.85
C ILE A 207 -16.86 -1.29 -3.00
N ALA A 208 -17.23 -1.66 -4.22
CA ALA A 208 -18.15 -2.77 -4.46
C ALA A 208 -17.60 -4.09 -3.90
N SER A 209 -16.31 -4.36 -4.11
CA SER A 209 -15.67 -5.57 -3.58
C SER A 209 -15.66 -5.63 -2.04
N LEU A 210 -15.58 -4.48 -1.38
CA LEU A 210 -15.56 -4.38 0.09
C LEU A 210 -16.96 -4.48 0.71
N THR A 211 -17.99 -3.95 0.04
CA THR A 211 -19.37 -4.00 0.54
C THR A 211 -20.01 -5.38 0.43
N ASP A 212 -19.52 -6.25 -0.45
CA ASP A 212 -19.98 -7.63 -0.63
C ASP A 212 -19.25 -8.67 0.24
N LEU A 213 -18.35 -8.22 1.14
CA LEU A 213 -17.55 -9.12 1.99
C LEU A 213 -18.42 -9.89 3.00
N ASP A 214 -18.26 -11.21 3.06
CA ASP A 214 -18.67 -12.02 4.22
C ASP A 214 -17.68 -11.82 5.36
N SER A 215 -17.91 -10.80 6.18
CA SER A 215 -17.03 -10.43 7.31
C SER A 215 -16.76 -11.62 8.23
N ALA A 216 -17.74 -12.49 8.47
CA ALA A 216 -17.55 -13.66 9.33
C ALA A 216 -16.65 -14.73 8.69
N ALA A 217 -16.69 -14.87 7.35
CA ALA A 217 -15.75 -15.76 6.65
C ALA A 217 -14.33 -15.18 6.66
N VAL A 218 -14.20 -13.87 6.46
CA VAL A 218 -12.92 -13.17 6.49
C VAL A 218 -12.29 -13.24 7.88
N GLU A 219 -13.05 -13.03 8.96
CA GLU A 219 -12.55 -13.17 10.33
C GLU A 219 -12.01 -14.58 10.61
N ARG A 220 -12.72 -15.63 10.15
CA ARG A 220 -12.22 -17.01 10.28
C ARG A 220 -10.92 -17.25 9.50
N GLU A 221 -10.80 -16.65 8.32
CA GLU A 221 -9.56 -16.72 7.53
C GLU A 221 -8.41 -16.00 8.26
N CYS A 222 -8.64 -14.80 8.80
CA CYS A 222 -7.66 -14.08 9.62
C CYS A 222 -7.20 -14.90 10.82
N GLU A 223 -8.15 -15.50 11.56
CA GLU A 223 -7.83 -16.36 12.72
C GLU A 223 -6.93 -17.53 12.31
N SER A 224 -7.24 -18.19 11.20
CA SER A 224 -6.43 -19.30 10.67
C SER A 224 -5.04 -18.84 10.25
N LEU A 225 -4.93 -17.68 9.60
CA LEU A 225 -3.65 -17.11 9.18
C LEU A 225 -2.76 -16.75 10.37
N PHE A 226 -3.30 -16.04 11.38
CA PHE A 226 -2.53 -15.70 12.58
C PHE A 226 -2.10 -16.94 13.36
N ALA A 227 -2.97 -17.94 13.51
CA ALA A 227 -2.62 -19.19 14.15
C ALA A 227 -1.47 -19.92 13.42
N LYS A 228 -1.52 -19.95 12.08
CA LYS A 228 -0.45 -20.50 11.25
C LYS A 228 0.87 -19.76 11.40
N ILE A 229 0.82 -18.42 11.50
CA ILE A 229 2.02 -17.60 11.70
C ILE A 229 2.67 -17.95 13.04
N VAL A 230 1.90 -18.00 14.12
CA VAL A 230 2.40 -18.37 15.47
C VAL A 230 3.02 -19.77 15.45
N GLU A 231 2.40 -20.73 14.76
CA GLU A 231 2.87 -22.11 14.71
C GLU A 231 4.10 -22.32 13.82
N SER A 232 4.12 -21.69 12.62
CA SER A 232 5.08 -22.06 11.58
C SER A 232 6.12 -20.98 11.27
N TYR A 233 5.87 -19.70 11.64
CA TYR A 233 6.69 -18.54 11.28
C TYR A 233 7.02 -17.66 12.49
N GLY A 234 6.78 -18.16 13.70
CA GLY A 234 6.84 -17.38 14.93
C GLY A 234 8.19 -16.75 15.24
N GLU A 235 9.30 -17.40 14.86
CA GLU A 235 10.65 -16.94 15.14
C GLU A 235 11.18 -15.87 14.16
N ILE A 236 10.44 -15.57 13.08
CA ILE A 236 10.86 -14.59 12.08
C ILE A 236 10.79 -13.17 12.69
N PRO A 237 11.87 -12.38 12.59
CA PRO A 237 11.87 -11.00 13.09
C PRO A 237 10.80 -10.13 12.41
N SER A 238 10.07 -9.35 13.18
CA SER A 238 9.16 -8.32 12.66
C SER A 238 9.92 -7.03 12.34
N MET A 239 9.30 -6.11 11.60
CA MET A 239 9.87 -4.77 11.40
C MET A 239 9.83 -3.89 12.66
N ARG A 240 9.18 -4.31 13.73
CA ARG A 240 8.96 -3.50 14.94
C ARG A 240 9.88 -3.96 16.08
N GLY A 241 11.06 -3.35 16.13
CA GLY A 241 11.97 -3.51 17.26
C GLY A 241 12.44 -4.96 17.47
N SER A 242 12.28 -5.49 18.69
CA SER A 242 12.68 -6.84 19.07
C SER A 242 11.58 -7.90 18.93
N ASP A 243 10.40 -7.53 18.45
CA ASP A 243 9.28 -8.45 18.30
C ASP A 243 9.50 -9.40 17.12
N THR A 244 8.96 -10.61 17.26
CA THR A 244 8.87 -11.59 16.17
C THR A 244 7.49 -11.57 15.51
N LEU A 245 7.34 -12.28 14.38
CA LEU A 245 6.02 -12.50 13.76
C LEU A 245 5.07 -13.23 14.71
N GLY A 246 5.60 -14.17 15.52
CA GLY A 246 4.83 -14.88 16.56
C GLY A 246 4.26 -13.93 17.61
N ASP A 247 5.07 -12.96 18.05
CA ASP A 247 4.64 -11.99 19.06
C ASP A 247 3.51 -11.09 18.53
N ILE A 248 3.69 -10.54 17.33
CA ILE A 248 2.67 -9.64 16.76
C ILE A 248 1.41 -10.39 16.34
N ALA A 249 1.54 -11.55 15.68
CA ALA A 249 0.39 -12.36 15.28
C ALA A 249 -0.34 -12.96 16.49
N GLY A 250 0.39 -13.30 17.56
CA GLY A 250 -0.20 -13.77 18.82
C GLY A 250 -1.07 -12.71 19.49
N ARG A 251 -0.65 -11.45 19.47
CA ARG A 251 -1.47 -10.32 19.94
C ARG A 251 -2.71 -10.10 19.09
N ASP A 252 -2.55 -10.08 17.75
CA ASP A 252 -3.68 -9.93 16.81
C ASP A 252 -4.68 -11.09 16.97
N LEU A 253 -4.19 -12.32 17.14
CA LEU A 253 -5.03 -13.50 17.35
C LEU A 253 -5.79 -13.44 18.68
N PHE A 254 -5.14 -12.98 19.75
CA PHE A 254 -5.78 -12.78 21.04
C PHE A 254 -6.89 -11.73 20.95
N GLU A 255 -6.62 -10.60 20.28
CA GLU A 255 -7.59 -9.54 20.07
C GLU A 255 -8.80 -10.07 19.30
N LEU A 256 -8.59 -10.76 18.19
CA LEU A 256 -9.65 -11.32 17.35
C LEU A 256 -10.53 -12.32 18.12
N ARG A 257 -9.93 -13.16 18.97
CA ARG A 257 -10.64 -14.18 19.75
C ARG A 257 -11.40 -13.65 20.96
N ASN A 258 -10.86 -12.60 21.59
CA ASN A 258 -11.29 -12.22 22.93
C ASN A 258 -11.80 -10.78 23.05
N LEU A 259 -11.39 -9.85 22.17
CA LEU A 259 -11.68 -8.43 22.33
C LEU A 259 -12.64 -7.87 21.27
N SER A 260 -12.96 -8.65 20.24
CA SER A 260 -13.90 -8.23 19.20
C SER A 260 -15.32 -8.10 19.75
N VAL A 261 -16.12 -7.23 19.12
CA VAL A 261 -17.54 -7.04 19.49
C VAL A 261 -18.29 -8.38 19.47
N GLY A 262 -19.08 -8.62 20.53
CA GLY A 262 -19.82 -9.86 20.73
C GLY A 262 -19.05 -10.99 21.42
N LYS A 263 -17.76 -10.82 21.70
CA LYS A 263 -16.96 -11.77 22.48
C LYS A 263 -17.11 -11.50 23.98
N GLN A 264 -16.87 -12.53 24.77
CA GLN A 264 -16.79 -12.38 26.23
C GLN A 264 -15.46 -11.72 26.58
N ALA A 265 -15.51 -10.55 27.22
CA ALA A 265 -14.32 -9.86 27.68
C ALA A 265 -13.49 -10.76 28.63
N PRO A 266 -12.15 -10.77 28.48
CA PRO A 266 -11.26 -11.43 29.42
C PRO A 266 -11.42 -10.90 30.84
N GLU A 267 -11.11 -11.72 31.83
CA GLU A 267 -11.11 -11.26 33.22
C GLU A 267 -10.02 -10.22 33.44
N ILE A 268 -10.35 -9.15 34.13
CA ILE A 268 -9.42 -8.13 34.60
C ILE A 268 -9.45 -8.18 36.12
N GLU A 269 -8.31 -8.44 36.74
CA GLU A 269 -8.12 -8.37 38.18
C GLU A 269 -7.18 -7.22 38.51
N GLY A 270 -7.53 -6.44 39.54
CA GLY A 270 -6.72 -5.32 39.99
C GLY A 270 -7.03 -4.91 41.41
N GLU A 271 -6.32 -3.90 41.91
CA GLU A 271 -6.57 -3.27 43.17
C GLU A 271 -7.07 -1.84 42.95
N ASP A 272 -8.04 -1.42 43.73
CA ASP A 272 -8.49 -0.04 43.72
C ASP A 272 -7.49 0.89 44.47
N LEU A 273 -7.77 2.18 44.51
CA LEU A 273 -6.92 3.18 45.16
C LEU A 273 -6.74 2.92 46.68
N PHE A 274 -7.57 2.06 47.27
CA PHE A 274 -7.53 1.72 48.70
C PHE A 274 -6.92 0.34 48.96
N GLY A 275 -6.43 -0.35 47.90
CA GLY A 275 -5.84 -1.69 47.95
C GLY A 275 -6.87 -2.81 48.02
N ALA A 276 -8.14 -2.53 47.75
CA ALA A 276 -9.16 -3.59 47.67
C ALA A 276 -9.14 -4.24 46.30
N THR A 277 -9.01 -5.56 46.27
CA THR A 277 -9.02 -6.35 45.03
C THR A 277 -10.41 -6.34 44.42
N PHE A 278 -10.49 -6.17 43.13
CA PHE A 278 -11.71 -6.30 42.30
C PHE A 278 -11.47 -7.12 41.04
N LYS A 279 -12.56 -7.67 40.51
CA LYS A 279 -12.58 -8.40 39.24
C LYS A 279 -13.63 -7.80 38.31
N LEU A 280 -13.37 -7.81 37.00
CA LEU A 280 -14.35 -7.36 36.01
C LEU A 280 -15.66 -8.16 36.14
N SER A 281 -15.56 -9.47 36.44
CA SER A 281 -16.71 -10.35 36.63
C SER A 281 -17.61 -9.98 37.78
N ASP A 282 -17.15 -9.19 38.79
CA ASP A 282 -17.96 -8.71 39.93
C ASP A 282 -19.04 -7.71 39.49
N TYR A 283 -18.87 -7.16 38.27
CA TYR A 283 -19.79 -6.17 37.70
C TYR A 283 -20.75 -6.75 36.67
N ARG A 284 -20.88 -8.08 36.57
CA ARG A 284 -21.81 -8.72 35.63
C ARG A 284 -23.23 -8.19 35.79
N GLY A 285 -23.92 -8.00 34.66
CA GLY A 285 -25.27 -7.41 34.62
C GLY A 285 -25.31 -5.89 34.62
N LYS A 286 -24.16 -5.22 34.64
CA LYS A 286 -24.02 -3.77 34.48
C LYS A 286 -23.37 -3.44 33.14
N VAL A 287 -23.64 -2.23 32.67
CA VAL A 287 -22.85 -1.64 31.56
C VAL A 287 -21.57 -1.08 32.16
N ILE A 288 -20.42 -1.47 31.63
CA ILE A 288 -19.09 -1.08 32.08
C ILE A 288 -18.43 -0.28 30.95
N PHE A 289 -17.90 0.88 31.32
CA PHE A 289 -17.01 1.66 30.49
C PHE A 289 -15.59 1.49 31.03
N LEU A 290 -14.67 1.01 30.19
CA LEU A 290 -13.26 0.84 30.52
C LEU A 290 -12.46 1.96 29.87
N ASP A 291 -11.71 2.70 30.67
CA ASP A 291 -10.78 3.71 30.22
C ASP A 291 -9.38 3.36 30.73
N PHE A 292 -8.42 3.25 29.81
CA PHE A 292 -7.02 2.96 30.12
C PHE A 292 -6.22 4.24 29.94
N TRP A 293 -5.74 4.79 31.05
CA TRP A 293 -4.95 6.00 31.03
C TRP A 293 -3.63 5.81 31.78
N GLY A 294 -2.65 6.65 31.51
CA GLY A 294 -1.36 6.64 32.16
C GLY A 294 -0.79 8.05 32.29
N ASP A 295 0.13 8.21 33.22
CA ASP A 295 0.90 9.44 33.45
C ASP A 295 2.23 9.29 32.69
N TRP A 296 2.30 9.89 31.47
CA TRP A 296 3.49 9.89 30.62
C TRP A 296 3.88 11.29 30.12
#